data_9354f59cd4c13774851467ba6cd39186
#
_entry.id   9354f59cd4c13774851467ba6cd39186
#
_cell.length_a   1.000
_cell.length_b   1.000
_cell.length_c   1.000
_cell.angle_alpha   90.00
_cell.angle_beta   90.00
_cell.angle_gamma   90.00
#
_symmetry.space_group_name_H-M   'P 1'
#
loop_
_entity.id
_entity.type
_entity.pdbx_description
1 polymer ?
#
loop_
_entity_poly.entity_id
_entity_poly.type
_entity_poly.pdbx_seq_one_letter_code
_entity_poly.pdbx_strand_id
1 'polypeptide(L)'
;MRISLWSVLSVWLFAACTVSVSIADDSAPQPNAKLRIIVFGAHPDDAEYKTGGTAAKWAKLGHHVKLVSVTNGDIGDWQLAGGPLAQRRAAEVHAAAKILGTTSQVLDIHDGELLPTLEHRKLITKLIREWHADIVISHRPWDYHPDHRYVGVLVQDAAFMVTVPFFCPDVPPLKKNPVFLYSSDGFRKPYPFDPDIAVSVDDVFETKLAAIHELPSQAYEGGANGSEEHVRSVPPESNPSARKAWLKERWSSRQSAEANKSRDLLVRLYGELRGKAVKHAETFEICEYGARPSGDEIRRLFPFFGE
;
A
#
# COMPACT_ATOMS: atom_id res chain seq x y z
N MET A 1 -7.14 -74.97 60.09
CA MET A 1 -6.16 -74.12 59.42
C MET A 1 -6.94 -73.04 58.63
N ARG A 2 -7.07 -71.79 59.19
CA ARG A 2 -7.83 -70.72 58.56
C ARG A 2 -6.85 -69.74 57.91
N ILE A 3 -6.99 -69.53 56.61
CA ILE A 3 -6.19 -68.61 55.86
C ILE A 3 -7.09 -67.33 55.59
N SER A 4 -6.67 -66.24 56.18
CA SER A 4 -7.32 -64.95 56.02
C SER A 4 -6.81 -64.22 54.77
N LEU A 5 -7.69 -63.92 53.81
CA LEU A 5 -7.36 -63.06 52.66
C LEU A 5 -7.60 -61.55 53.04
N TRP A 6 -6.55 -60.80 52.95
CA TRP A 6 -6.62 -59.34 53.03
C TRP A 6 -6.74 -58.77 51.61
N SER A 7 -7.85 -58.13 51.28
CA SER A 7 -8.05 -57.40 50.03
C SER A 7 -7.55 -55.95 50.19
N VAL A 8 -6.52 -55.58 49.45
CA VAL A 8 -6.02 -54.19 49.38
C VAL A 8 -6.79 -53.48 48.29
N LEU A 9 -7.61 -52.50 48.67
CA LEU A 9 -8.32 -51.60 47.74
C LEU A 9 -7.41 -50.44 47.42
N SER A 10 -6.87 -50.40 46.18
CA SER A 10 -6.10 -49.26 45.67
C SER A 10 -7.06 -48.23 45.08
N VAL A 11 -7.18 -47.09 45.74
CA VAL A 11 -7.96 -45.94 45.27
C VAL A 11 -7.05 -45.08 44.36
N TRP A 12 -7.33 -45.07 43.05
CA TRP A 12 -6.72 -44.16 42.14
C TRP A 12 -7.44 -42.80 42.13
N LEU A 13 -6.81 -41.75 42.66
CA LEU A 13 -7.28 -40.38 42.50
C LEU A 13 -6.88 -39.87 41.08
N PHE A 14 -7.87 -39.69 40.21
CA PHE A 14 -7.67 -38.95 38.97
C PHE A 14 -7.78 -37.47 39.28
N ALA A 15 -6.66 -36.76 39.26
CA ALA A 15 -6.65 -35.30 39.27
C ALA A 15 -7.06 -34.81 37.87
N ALA A 16 -8.28 -34.34 37.72
CA ALA A 16 -8.73 -33.68 36.49
C ALA A 16 -8.08 -32.30 36.42
N CYS A 17 -7.04 -32.18 35.57
CA CYS A 17 -6.44 -30.89 35.23
C CYS A 17 -7.36 -30.18 34.24
N THR A 18 -8.21 -29.28 34.71
CA THR A 18 -9.01 -28.41 33.85
C THR A 18 -8.12 -27.33 33.28
N VAL A 19 -7.69 -27.49 32.02
CA VAL A 19 -7.05 -26.41 31.27
C VAL A 19 -8.15 -25.44 30.86
N SER A 20 -8.24 -24.32 31.56
CA SER A 20 -9.07 -23.20 31.14
C SER A 20 -8.42 -22.53 29.93
N VAL A 21 -8.92 -22.86 28.73
CA VAL A 21 -8.59 -22.10 27.53
C VAL A 21 -9.36 -20.78 27.62
N SER A 22 -8.70 -19.71 28.01
CA SER A 22 -9.22 -18.36 27.83
C SER A 22 -9.30 -18.07 26.34
N ILE A 23 -10.48 -18.20 25.75
CA ILE A 23 -10.78 -17.65 24.43
C ILE A 23 -10.87 -16.14 24.67
N ALA A 24 -9.79 -15.41 24.33
CA ALA A 24 -9.86 -13.97 24.27
C ALA A 24 -10.91 -13.63 23.20
N ASP A 25 -11.96 -12.92 23.60
CA ASP A 25 -12.97 -12.39 22.69
C ASP A 25 -12.34 -11.24 21.90
N ASP A 26 -11.87 -11.55 20.69
CA ASP A 26 -11.13 -10.66 19.76
C ASP A 26 -12.12 -9.83 18.91
N SER A 27 -13.39 -9.69 19.34
CA SER A 27 -14.51 -9.23 18.51
C SER A 27 -14.73 -7.71 18.50
N ALA A 28 -14.02 -6.91 19.30
CA ALA A 28 -14.13 -5.45 19.24
C ALA A 28 -12.81 -4.81 18.78
N PRO A 29 -12.82 -3.95 17.74
CA PRO A 29 -11.62 -3.19 17.36
C PRO A 29 -11.20 -2.32 18.54
N GLN A 30 -9.98 -2.52 19.05
CA GLN A 30 -9.42 -1.64 20.07
C GLN A 30 -9.35 -0.21 19.51
N PRO A 31 -9.90 0.81 20.19
CA PRO A 31 -10.00 2.17 19.66
C PRO A 31 -8.66 2.81 19.27
N ASN A 32 -7.54 2.24 19.73
CA ASN A 32 -6.16 2.72 19.51
C ASN A 32 -5.26 1.73 18.77
N ALA A 33 -5.81 0.67 18.16
CA ALA A 33 -4.99 -0.27 17.40
C ALA A 33 -4.33 0.43 16.19
N LYS A 34 -3.01 0.25 16.03
CA LYS A 34 -2.28 0.81 14.90
C LYS A 34 -2.65 0.05 13.62
N LEU A 35 -3.10 0.79 12.61
CA LEU A 35 -3.41 0.23 11.31
C LEU A 35 -2.15 -0.26 10.62
N ARG A 36 -2.31 -1.26 9.77
CA ARG A 36 -1.28 -1.84 8.92
C ARG A 36 -1.71 -1.71 7.45
N ILE A 37 -1.05 -0.83 6.75
CA ILE A 37 -1.34 -0.49 5.35
C ILE A 37 -0.24 -1.09 4.47
N ILE A 38 -0.61 -1.73 3.36
CA ILE A 38 0.31 -2.20 2.35
C ILE A 38 -0.10 -1.65 0.98
N VAL A 39 0.86 -1.07 0.27
CA VAL A 39 0.65 -0.47 -1.06
C VAL A 39 1.51 -1.21 -2.06
N PHE A 40 0.89 -1.74 -3.11
CA PHE A 40 1.57 -2.41 -4.21
C PHE A 40 1.65 -1.48 -5.43
N GLY A 41 2.85 -1.03 -5.76
CA GLY A 41 3.20 -0.47 -7.05
C GLY A 41 3.77 -1.55 -7.96
N ALA A 42 3.74 -1.37 -9.26
CA ALA A 42 4.41 -2.27 -10.19
C ALA A 42 5.93 -2.03 -10.18
N HIS A 43 6.33 -0.76 -10.19
CA HIS A 43 7.73 -0.36 -10.28
C HIS A 43 8.17 0.46 -9.06
N PRO A 44 9.50 0.60 -8.84
CA PRO A 44 10.05 1.44 -7.78
C PRO A 44 9.85 2.94 -8.08
N ASP A 45 8.69 3.48 -7.74
CA ASP A 45 8.19 4.87 -7.78
C ASP A 45 6.66 4.94 -7.67
N ASP A 46 5.94 3.92 -8.15
CA ASP A 46 4.47 3.95 -8.26
C ASP A 46 3.77 4.22 -6.92
N ALA A 47 4.16 3.50 -5.89
CA ALA A 47 3.55 3.61 -4.55
C ALA A 47 3.79 5.02 -3.96
N GLU A 48 5.00 5.56 -4.14
CA GLU A 48 5.40 6.89 -3.71
C GLU A 48 4.61 7.97 -4.48
N TYR A 49 4.46 7.80 -5.78
CA TYR A 49 3.75 8.73 -6.65
C TYR A 49 2.25 8.75 -6.37
N LYS A 50 1.65 7.58 -6.19
CA LYS A 50 0.19 7.44 -6.07
C LYS A 50 -0.32 7.66 -4.64
N THR A 51 0.46 7.24 -3.63
CA THR A 51 -0.01 7.13 -2.25
C THR A 51 0.93 7.81 -1.24
N GLY A 52 2.07 8.36 -1.67
CA GLY A 52 3.12 8.86 -0.78
C GLY A 52 2.66 9.90 0.25
N GLY A 53 1.76 10.81 -0.13
CA GLY A 53 1.19 11.79 0.80
C GLY A 53 0.31 11.14 1.87
N THR A 54 -0.61 10.28 1.47
CA THR A 54 -1.49 9.55 2.39
C THR A 54 -0.69 8.60 3.28
N ALA A 55 0.34 7.94 2.72
CA ALA A 55 1.27 7.09 3.47
C ALA A 55 2.00 7.87 4.57
N ALA A 56 2.50 9.08 4.27
CA ALA A 56 3.13 9.96 5.25
C ALA A 56 2.14 10.39 6.36
N LYS A 57 0.87 10.63 6.04
CA LYS A 57 -0.16 10.96 7.04
C LYS A 57 -0.40 9.79 7.99
N TRP A 58 -0.55 8.57 7.49
CA TRP A 58 -0.68 7.39 8.33
C TRP A 58 0.56 7.17 9.20
N ALA A 59 1.76 7.27 8.61
CA ALA A 59 3.01 7.13 9.34
C ALA A 59 3.15 8.17 10.47
N LYS A 60 2.78 9.42 10.21
CA LYS A 60 2.77 10.52 11.21
C LYS A 60 1.85 10.23 12.40
N LEU A 61 0.76 9.50 12.18
CA LEU A 61 -0.15 9.02 13.25
C LEU A 61 0.35 7.73 13.93
N GLY A 62 1.51 7.23 13.52
CA GLY A 62 2.14 6.03 14.07
C GLY A 62 1.54 4.72 13.56
N HIS A 63 0.81 4.74 12.44
CA HIS A 63 0.39 3.54 11.74
C HIS A 63 1.56 2.92 10.96
N HIS A 64 1.47 1.64 10.65
CA HIS A 64 2.50 0.91 9.91
C HIS A 64 2.17 0.90 8.42
N VAL A 65 3.04 1.47 7.60
CA VAL A 65 2.86 1.50 6.14
C VAL A 65 4.03 0.82 5.46
N LYS A 66 3.72 -0.11 4.54
CA LYS A 66 4.70 -0.77 3.67
C LYS A 66 4.39 -0.43 2.21
N LEU A 67 5.40 0.06 1.50
CA LEU A 67 5.37 0.28 0.06
C LEU A 67 6.10 -0.88 -0.62
N VAL A 68 5.45 -1.55 -1.57
CA VAL A 68 6.00 -2.72 -2.26
C VAL A 68 6.05 -2.43 -3.75
N SER A 69 7.22 -2.56 -4.35
CA SER A 69 7.39 -2.60 -5.80
C SER A 69 7.43 -4.06 -6.23
N VAL A 70 6.50 -4.49 -7.08
CA VAL A 70 6.35 -5.89 -7.47
C VAL A 70 7.41 -6.29 -8.49
N THR A 71 7.93 -5.36 -9.28
CA THR A 71 9.12 -5.57 -10.13
C THR A 71 10.29 -4.75 -9.63
N ASN A 72 11.49 -5.09 -10.08
CA ASN A 72 12.74 -4.42 -9.68
C ASN A 72 13.06 -3.17 -10.53
N GLY A 73 12.29 -2.92 -11.59
CA GLY A 73 12.44 -1.74 -12.44
C GLY A 73 13.70 -1.69 -13.29
N ASP A 74 14.31 -2.83 -13.58
CA ASP A 74 15.64 -2.96 -14.18
C ASP A 74 15.73 -2.59 -15.67
N ILE A 75 14.62 -2.29 -16.33
CA ILE A 75 14.59 -1.72 -17.70
C ILE A 75 13.87 -0.36 -17.77
N GLY A 76 13.51 0.21 -16.63
CA GLY A 76 12.75 1.46 -16.55
C GLY A 76 13.61 2.72 -16.64
N ASP A 77 14.67 2.74 -17.43
CA ASP A 77 15.50 3.91 -17.71
C ASP A 77 16.00 3.89 -19.16
N TRP A 78 16.24 5.07 -19.76
CA TRP A 78 16.58 5.20 -21.17
C TRP A 78 18.07 4.97 -21.49
N GLN A 79 18.94 4.94 -20.47
CA GLN A 79 20.39 4.76 -20.63
C GLN A 79 20.97 3.60 -19.82
N LEU A 80 20.32 3.23 -18.72
CA LEU A 80 20.82 2.23 -17.80
C LEU A 80 19.83 1.07 -17.69
N ALA A 81 20.31 -0.16 -17.64
CA ALA A 81 19.46 -1.35 -17.49
C ALA A 81 20.12 -2.43 -16.63
N GLY A 82 19.32 -3.46 -16.29
CA GLY A 82 19.74 -4.65 -15.57
C GLY A 82 20.05 -4.39 -14.09
N GLY A 83 20.92 -5.24 -13.52
CA GLY A 83 21.25 -5.21 -12.10
C GLY A 83 21.69 -3.84 -11.55
N PRO A 84 22.52 -3.06 -12.26
CA PRO A 84 22.89 -1.70 -11.82
C PRO A 84 21.69 -0.77 -11.67
N LEU A 85 20.72 -0.80 -12.60
CA LEU A 85 19.50 0.00 -12.50
C LEU A 85 18.60 -0.50 -11.38
N ALA A 86 18.39 -1.81 -11.27
CA ALA A 86 17.58 -2.38 -10.18
C ALA A 86 18.10 -1.98 -8.79
N GLN A 87 19.43 -2.06 -8.59
CA GLN A 87 20.05 -1.64 -7.32
C GLN A 87 19.87 -0.14 -7.07
N ARG A 88 20.04 0.70 -8.09
CA ARG A 88 19.82 2.13 -7.99
C ARG A 88 18.38 2.45 -7.60
N ARG A 89 17.40 1.92 -8.33
CA ARG A 89 15.98 2.17 -8.08
C ARG A 89 15.52 1.65 -6.71
N ALA A 90 16.06 0.50 -6.27
CA ALA A 90 15.82 0.01 -4.91
C ALA A 90 16.37 0.97 -3.85
N ALA A 91 17.58 1.52 -4.03
CA ALA A 91 18.14 2.52 -3.12
C ALA A 91 17.31 3.82 -3.09
N GLU A 92 16.81 4.27 -4.24
CA GLU A 92 15.95 5.44 -4.40
C GLU A 92 14.67 5.30 -3.58
N VAL A 93 13.89 4.20 -3.74
CA VAL A 93 12.65 4.00 -2.98
C VAL A 93 12.90 3.74 -1.49
N HIS A 94 14.02 3.16 -1.12
CA HIS A 94 14.40 3.04 0.29
C HIS A 94 14.69 4.42 0.93
N ALA A 95 15.31 5.33 0.20
CA ALA A 95 15.54 6.71 0.65
C ALA A 95 14.19 7.47 0.76
N ALA A 96 13.33 7.35 -0.25
CA ALA A 96 11.99 7.95 -0.24
C ALA A 96 11.14 7.44 0.93
N ALA A 97 11.14 6.14 1.19
CA ALA A 97 10.39 5.53 2.30
C ALA A 97 10.82 6.08 3.66
N LYS A 98 12.13 6.32 3.89
CA LYS A 98 12.62 6.95 5.12
C LYS A 98 12.04 8.34 5.34
N ILE A 99 11.92 9.14 4.28
CA ILE A 99 11.34 10.49 4.34
C ILE A 99 9.85 10.41 4.65
N LEU A 100 9.13 9.46 4.05
CA LEU A 100 7.70 9.24 4.29
C LEU A 100 7.39 8.64 5.67
N GLY A 101 8.40 8.14 6.39
CA GLY A 101 8.21 7.40 7.65
C GLY A 101 7.62 6.00 7.44
N THR A 102 7.83 5.41 6.28
CA THR A 102 7.31 4.10 5.87
C THR A 102 8.42 3.07 5.74
N THR A 103 8.06 1.82 5.45
CA THR A 103 8.99 0.79 4.99
C THR A 103 8.80 0.52 3.51
N SER A 104 9.84 0.13 2.79
CA SER A 104 9.75 -0.28 1.39
C SER A 104 10.33 -1.67 1.18
N GLN A 105 9.81 -2.35 0.16
CA GLN A 105 10.29 -3.65 -0.31
C GLN A 105 10.21 -3.69 -1.83
N VAL A 106 11.31 -4.07 -2.49
CA VAL A 106 11.34 -4.31 -3.93
C VAL A 106 11.47 -5.82 -4.15
N LEU A 107 10.58 -6.40 -4.93
CA LEU A 107 10.64 -7.83 -5.28
C LEU A 107 11.56 -8.00 -6.51
N ASP A 108 12.18 -9.18 -6.61
CA ASP A 108 13.12 -9.49 -7.68
C ASP A 108 12.41 -10.14 -8.88
N ILE A 109 11.49 -9.39 -9.49
CA ILE A 109 10.82 -9.75 -10.74
C ILE A 109 11.26 -8.71 -11.78
N HIS A 110 11.66 -9.15 -12.98
CA HIS A 110 12.08 -8.26 -14.05
C HIS A 110 10.95 -7.31 -14.48
N ASP A 111 11.28 -6.07 -14.69
CA ASP A 111 10.37 -5.04 -15.21
C ASP A 111 9.91 -5.42 -16.64
N GLY A 112 8.61 -5.33 -16.89
CA GLY A 112 7.97 -5.75 -18.13
C GLY A 112 7.65 -7.24 -18.23
N GLU A 113 8.06 -8.07 -17.26
CA GLU A 113 7.91 -9.54 -17.31
C GLU A 113 6.94 -10.08 -16.25
N LEU A 114 6.26 -9.23 -15.50
CA LEU A 114 5.27 -9.69 -14.53
C LEU A 114 4.09 -10.36 -15.23
N LEU A 115 3.77 -11.60 -14.82
CA LEU A 115 2.59 -12.34 -15.26
C LEU A 115 1.71 -12.72 -14.05
N PRO A 116 0.39 -12.82 -14.21
CA PRO A 116 -0.52 -13.21 -13.14
C PRO A 116 -0.53 -14.74 -12.94
N THR A 117 0.65 -15.31 -12.63
CA THR A 117 0.83 -16.73 -12.37
C THR A 117 0.31 -17.13 -11.00
N LEU A 118 0.12 -18.43 -10.77
CA LEU A 118 -0.21 -18.97 -9.44
C LEU A 118 0.86 -18.64 -8.40
N GLU A 119 2.13 -18.64 -8.79
CA GLU A 119 3.25 -18.31 -7.92
C GLU A 119 3.21 -16.87 -7.46
N HIS A 120 2.99 -15.93 -8.38
CA HIS A 120 2.86 -14.51 -8.05
C HIS A 120 1.59 -14.24 -7.23
N ARG A 121 0.47 -14.91 -7.52
CA ARG A 121 -0.74 -14.83 -6.66
C ARG A 121 -0.47 -15.29 -5.24
N LYS A 122 0.24 -16.40 -5.06
CA LYS A 122 0.66 -16.88 -3.73
C LYS A 122 1.59 -15.87 -3.05
N LEU A 123 2.55 -15.31 -3.78
CA LEU A 123 3.48 -14.30 -3.26
C LEU A 123 2.73 -13.07 -2.71
N ILE A 124 1.86 -12.47 -3.51
CA ILE A 124 1.05 -11.31 -3.09
C ILE A 124 0.15 -11.67 -1.89
N THR A 125 -0.52 -12.83 -1.93
CA THR A 125 -1.36 -13.29 -0.81
C THR A 125 -0.57 -13.43 0.48
N LYS A 126 0.63 -14.01 0.43
CA LYS A 126 1.51 -14.17 1.61
C LYS A 126 1.95 -12.82 2.15
N LEU A 127 2.39 -11.90 1.30
CA LEU A 127 2.81 -10.55 1.72
C LEU A 127 1.69 -9.82 2.47
N ILE A 128 0.45 -9.91 2.00
CA ILE A 128 -0.71 -9.30 2.66
C ILE A 128 -0.99 -9.96 4.02
N ARG A 129 -0.91 -11.30 4.09
CA ARG A 129 -1.12 -12.05 5.34
C ARG A 129 -0.03 -11.78 6.38
N GLU A 130 1.24 -11.87 5.99
CA GLU A 130 2.40 -11.60 6.85
C GLU A 130 2.39 -10.16 7.39
N TRP A 131 1.93 -9.23 6.55
CA TRP A 131 1.75 -7.85 6.98
C TRP A 131 0.57 -7.65 7.91
N HIS A 132 -0.37 -8.60 8.00
CA HIS A 132 -1.64 -8.45 8.71
C HIS A 132 -2.39 -7.18 8.29
N ALA A 133 -2.53 -6.98 6.98
CA ALA A 133 -3.04 -5.74 6.42
C ALA A 133 -4.48 -5.43 6.86
N ASP A 134 -4.75 -4.17 7.21
CA ASP A 134 -6.09 -3.59 7.35
C ASP A 134 -6.54 -2.95 6.02
N ILE A 135 -5.56 -2.38 5.29
CA ILE A 135 -5.78 -1.72 4.00
C ILE A 135 -4.73 -2.24 3.01
N VAL A 136 -5.19 -2.58 1.81
CA VAL A 136 -4.36 -2.95 0.67
C VAL A 136 -4.65 -1.99 -0.46
N ILE A 137 -3.63 -1.37 -1.05
CA ILE A 137 -3.78 -0.42 -2.16
C ILE A 137 -2.98 -0.93 -3.35
N SER A 138 -3.53 -0.82 -4.57
CA SER A 138 -2.84 -1.20 -5.81
C SER A 138 -3.32 -0.40 -7.02
N HIS A 139 -2.77 -0.72 -8.19
CA HIS A 139 -3.30 -0.31 -9.47
C HIS A 139 -4.66 -0.95 -9.75
N ARG A 140 -5.46 -0.33 -10.64
CA ARG A 140 -6.58 -1.02 -11.28
C ARG A 140 -6.05 -2.00 -12.34
N PRO A 141 -6.79 -3.09 -12.66
CA PRO A 141 -6.40 -4.01 -13.73
C PRO A 141 -6.58 -3.43 -15.15
N TRP A 142 -6.79 -2.14 -15.27
CA TRP A 142 -7.02 -1.39 -16.51
C TRP A 142 -6.00 -0.23 -16.61
N ASP A 143 -4.83 -0.49 -17.17
CA ASP A 143 -3.73 0.46 -17.24
C ASP A 143 -2.96 0.29 -18.56
N TYR A 144 -2.15 1.28 -18.95
CA TYR A 144 -1.33 1.19 -20.15
C TYR A 144 -0.21 0.16 -20.02
N HIS A 145 0.40 0.06 -18.82
CA HIS A 145 1.53 -0.81 -18.59
C HIS A 145 1.08 -2.23 -18.23
N PRO A 146 1.66 -3.29 -18.84
CA PRO A 146 1.30 -4.66 -18.50
C PRO A 146 1.49 -4.97 -17.02
N ASP A 147 2.62 -4.57 -16.41
CA ASP A 147 2.90 -4.85 -15.00
C ASP A 147 1.90 -4.15 -14.07
N HIS A 148 1.47 -2.91 -14.37
CA HIS A 148 0.41 -2.24 -13.60
C HIS A 148 -0.89 -3.04 -13.62
N ARG A 149 -1.30 -3.52 -14.83
CA ARG A 149 -2.50 -4.35 -14.96
C ARG A 149 -2.38 -5.64 -14.17
N TYR A 150 -1.22 -6.30 -14.26
CA TYR A 150 -1.02 -7.59 -13.60
C TYR A 150 -0.85 -7.47 -12.09
N VAL A 151 -0.26 -6.40 -11.56
CA VAL A 151 -0.34 -6.08 -10.14
C VAL A 151 -1.79 -5.90 -9.71
N GLY A 152 -2.57 -5.12 -10.46
CA GLY A 152 -4.01 -4.94 -10.21
C GLY A 152 -4.77 -6.28 -10.17
N VAL A 153 -4.55 -7.16 -11.15
CA VAL A 153 -5.15 -8.51 -11.21
C VAL A 153 -4.71 -9.37 -10.02
N LEU A 154 -3.40 -9.43 -9.73
CA LEU A 154 -2.86 -10.26 -8.64
C LEU A 154 -3.36 -9.84 -7.26
N VAL A 155 -3.44 -8.52 -7.01
CA VAL A 155 -3.97 -7.98 -5.75
C VAL A 155 -5.47 -8.19 -5.66
N GLN A 156 -6.21 -8.02 -6.76
CA GLN A 156 -7.64 -8.30 -6.84
C GLN A 156 -7.95 -9.79 -6.58
N ASP A 157 -7.17 -10.70 -7.17
CA ASP A 157 -7.26 -12.13 -6.89
C ASP A 157 -6.98 -12.46 -5.42
N ALA A 158 -6.02 -11.76 -4.80
CA ALA A 158 -5.67 -11.96 -3.40
C ALA A 158 -6.79 -11.52 -2.46
N ALA A 159 -7.68 -10.60 -2.86
CA ALA A 159 -8.75 -10.07 -2.01
C ALA A 159 -9.69 -11.16 -1.45
N PHE A 160 -9.90 -12.25 -2.18
CA PHE A 160 -10.59 -13.43 -1.64
C PHE A 160 -9.62 -14.39 -0.94
N MET A 161 -8.44 -14.62 -1.54
CA MET A 161 -7.51 -15.67 -1.10
C MET A 161 -6.86 -15.41 0.25
N VAL A 162 -6.77 -14.18 0.70
CA VAL A 162 -6.14 -13.85 2.02
C VAL A 162 -6.87 -14.48 3.21
N THR A 163 -8.16 -14.82 3.08
CA THR A 163 -8.95 -15.45 4.14
C THR A 163 -9.14 -16.95 3.94
N VAL A 164 -8.68 -17.55 2.83
CA VAL A 164 -8.87 -18.96 2.50
C VAL A 164 -7.82 -19.84 3.20
N PRO A 165 -8.18 -20.68 4.20
CA PRO A 165 -7.20 -21.35 5.07
C PRO A 165 -6.20 -22.24 4.35
N PHE A 166 -6.64 -22.98 3.33
CA PHE A 166 -5.79 -23.95 2.62
C PHE A 166 -5.08 -23.40 1.39
N PHE A 167 -5.27 -22.11 1.11
CA PHE A 167 -4.42 -21.41 0.14
C PHE A 167 -3.22 -20.81 0.87
N CYS A 168 -1.99 -21.15 0.48
CA CYS A 168 -0.75 -20.82 1.20
C CYS A 168 -0.79 -21.20 2.69
N PRO A 169 -0.94 -22.51 3.05
CA PRO A 169 -1.15 -22.95 4.42
C PRO A 169 0.08 -22.74 5.34
N ASP A 170 1.22 -22.40 4.77
CA ASP A 170 2.45 -22.00 5.45
C ASP A 170 2.37 -20.59 6.08
N VAL A 171 1.42 -19.76 5.67
CA VAL A 171 1.14 -18.46 6.27
C VAL A 171 -0.33 -18.42 6.70
N PRO A 172 -0.63 -18.19 8.00
CA PRO A 172 -2.00 -18.19 8.50
C PRO A 172 -2.93 -17.23 7.74
N PRO A 173 -4.19 -17.63 7.46
CA PRO A 173 -5.14 -16.75 6.81
C PRO A 173 -5.53 -15.58 7.72
N LEU A 174 -5.90 -14.46 7.12
CA LEU A 174 -6.44 -13.34 7.88
C LEU A 174 -7.83 -13.70 8.42
N LYS A 175 -8.10 -13.34 9.67
CA LYS A 175 -9.41 -13.52 10.30
C LYS A 175 -10.47 -12.57 9.75
N LYS A 176 -10.05 -11.36 9.36
CA LYS A 176 -10.87 -10.32 8.75
C LYS A 176 -10.26 -9.94 7.40
N ASN A 177 -11.10 -9.81 6.37
CA ASN A 177 -10.65 -9.35 5.07
C ASN A 177 -10.29 -7.86 5.14
N PRO A 178 -9.13 -7.43 4.63
CA PRO A 178 -8.79 -6.03 4.49
C PRO A 178 -9.74 -5.25 3.56
N VAL A 179 -9.71 -3.94 3.66
CA VAL A 179 -10.25 -3.08 2.61
C VAL A 179 -9.23 -2.99 1.49
N PHE A 180 -9.63 -3.37 0.28
CA PHE A 180 -8.82 -3.26 -0.93
C PHE A 180 -9.21 -2.00 -1.69
N LEU A 181 -8.21 -1.25 -2.15
CA LEU A 181 -8.38 0.03 -2.81
C LEU A 181 -7.55 0.08 -4.09
N TYR A 182 -8.06 0.79 -5.06
CA TYR A 182 -7.29 1.19 -6.24
C TYR A 182 -6.82 2.63 -6.10
N SER A 183 -5.57 2.89 -6.45
CA SER A 183 -5.03 4.24 -6.58
C SER A 183 -5.49 4.90 -7.87
N SER A 184 -5.55 6.24 -7.89
CA SER A 184 -6.05 7.01 -9.03
C SER A 184 -5.27 6.77 -10.33
N ASP A 185 -6.00 6.79 -11.44
CA ASP A 185 -5.46 6.80 -12.79
C ASP A 185 -6.29 7.70 -13.74
N GLY A 186 -5.92 7.75 -15.02
CA GLY A 186 -6.61 8.55 -16.03
C GLY A 186 -7.38 7.74 -17.07
N PHE A 187 -7.46 6.41 -16.91
CA PHE A 187 -8.07 5.55 -17.93
C PHE A 187 -9.60 5.52 -17.80
N ARG A 188 -10.28 5.50 -18.94
CA ARG A 188 -11.74 5.61 -19.02
C ARG A 188 -12.44 4.31 -19.43
N LYS A 189 -11.69 3.32 -19.92
CA LYS A 189 -12.26 2.06 -20.39
C LYS A 189 -11.67 0.89 -19.59
N PRO A 190 -12.51 -0.10 -19.22
CA PRO A 190 -13.93 -0.27 -19.53
C PRO A 190 -14.84 0.72 -18.78
N TYR A 191 -14.41 1.30 -17.67
CA TYR A 191 -15.10 2.37 -16.93
C TYR A 191 -14.05 3.36 -16.35
N PRO A 192 -14.40 4.64 -16.19
CA PRO A 192 -13.49 5.62 -15.60
C PRO A 192 -13.24 5.31 -14.13
N PHE A 193 -12.12 5.82 -13.61
CA PHE A 193 -11.84 5.83 -12.18
C PHE A 193 -12.88 6.71 -11.46
N ASP A 194 -13.56 6.13 -10.46
CA ASP A 194 -14.62 6.78 -9.68
C ASP A 194 -14.25 6.71 -8.18
N PRO A 195 -13.66 7.76 -7.61
CA PRO A 195 -13.11 7.71 -6.26
C PRO A 195 -14.19 7.73 -5.18
N ASP A 196 -14.10 6.81 -4.22
CA ASP A 196 -14.88 6.78 -2.99
C ASP A 196 -14.23 7.61 -1.87
N ILE A 197 -12.91 7.75 -1.93
CA ILE A 197 -12.07 8.36 -0.89
C ILE A 197 -11.15 9.40 -1.53
N ALA A 198 -11.13 10.61 -0.98
CA ALA A 198 -10.20 11.67 -1.36
C ALA A 198 -9.50 12.22 -0.11
N VAL A 199 -8.18 12.14 -0.08
CA VAL A 199 -7.35 12.58 1.05
C VAL A 199 -6.64 13.88 0.69
N SER A 200 -6.86 14.93 1.48
CA SER A 200 -6.03 16.13 1.40
C SER A 200 -4.61 15.80 1.84
N VAL A 201 -3.64 16.15 1.02
CA VAL A 201 -2.22 15.97 1.33
C VAL A 201 -1.48 17.31 1.47
N ASP A 202 -2.21 18.42 1.62
CA ASP A 202 -1.64 19.76 1.73
C ASP A 202 -0.60 19.88 2.86
N ASP A 203 -0.89 19.30 4.01
CA ASP A 203 -0.04 19.32 5.22
C ASP A 203 1.21 18.44 5.14
N VAL A 204 1.28 17.55 4.17
CA VAL A 204 2.40 16.63 3.91
C VAL A 204 2.96 16.75 2.49
N PHE A 205 2.50 17.73 1.73
CA PHE A 205 2.90 17.88 0.32
C PHE A 205 4.40 18.08 0.15
N GLU A 206 5.03 18.88 1.01
CA GLU A 206 6.48 19.07 1.00
C GLU A 206 7.24 17.79 1.39
N THR A 207 6.70 16.98 2.30
CA THR A 207 7.25 15.66 2.65
C THR A 207 7.18 14.71 1.45
N LYS A 208 6.03 14.68 0.75
CA LYS A 208 5.89 13.92 -0.48
C LYS A 208 6.88 14.36 -1.56
N LEU A 209 7.03 15.67 -1.78
CA LEU A 209 8.00 16.19 -2.75
C LEU A 209 9.43 15.83 -2.37
N ALA A 210 9.78 15.87 -1.09
CA ALA A 210 11.09 15.46 -0.61
C ALA A 210 11.34 13.96 -0.89
N ALA A 211 10.35 13.11 -0.70
CA ALA A 211 10.44 11.68 -1.03
C ALA A 211 10.61 11.46 -2.55
N ILE A 212 9.84 12.15 -3.38
CA ILE A 212 9.95 12.07 -4.84
C ILE A 212 11.31 12.58 -5.34
N HIS A 213 11.91 13.54 -4.65
CA HIS A 213 13.25 14.05 -4.95
C HIS A 213 14.33 12.95 -4.85
N GLU A 214 14.11 11.94 -4.01
CA GLU A 214 15.01 10.77 -3.86
C GLU A 214 14.83 9.72 -4.98
N LEU A 215 13.99 9.97 -5.98
CA LEU A 215 13.75 9.09 -7.13
C LEU A 215 14.31 9.73 -8.43
N PRO A 216 15.59 10.13 -8.50
CA PRO A 216 16.11 10.93 -9.62
C PRO A 216 16.00 10.22 -10.97
N SER A 217 16.16 8.89 -11.03
CA SER A 217 16.04 8.12 -12.27
C SER A 217 14.67 8.34 -12.95
N GLN A 218 13.61 8.50 -12.16
CA GLN A 218 12.24 8.64 -12.63
C GLN A 218 11.75 10.10 -12.63
N ALA A 219 12.03 10.83 -11.56
CA ALA A 219 11.52 12.18 -11.37
C ALA A 219 12.22 13.23 -12.23
N TYR A 220 13.49 13.03 -12.54
CA TYR A 220 14.34 14.00 -13.24
C TYR A 220 14.93 13.47 -14.56
N GLU A 221 15.28 12.20 -14.63
CA GLU A 221 15.90 11.61 -15.82
C GLU A 221 14.86 11.09 -16.81
N GLY A 222 13.60 10.96 -16.37
CA GLY A 222 12.45 10.62 -17.22
C GLY A 222 12.20 9.13 -17.39
N GLY A 223 12.92 8.28 -16.66
CA GLY A 223 12.76 6.83 -16.71
C GLY A 223 12.96 6.27 -18.12
N ALA A 224 12.15 5.26 -18.49
CA ALA A 224 12.20 4.64 -19.82
C ALA A 224 11.88 5.59 -20.98
N ASN A 225 11.16 6.68 -20.72
CA ASN A 225 10.83 7.73 -21.72
C ASN A 225 11.78 8.93 -21.64
N GLY A 226 12.86 8.82 -20.89
CA GLY A 226 13.88 9.84 -20.80
C GLY A 226 14.62 10.08 -22.11
N SER A 227 15.34 11.18 -22.20
CA SER A 227 16.18 11.53 -23.34
C SER A 227 17.19 12.59 -22.92
N GLU A 228 18.25 12.77 -23.72
CA GLU A 228 19.18 13.89 -23.49
C GLU A 228 18.48 15.25 -23.50
N GLU A 229 17.49 15.45 -24.35
CA GLU A 229 16.70 16.69 -24.41
C GLU A 229 15.93 16.91 -23.12
N HIS A 230 15.27 15.85 -22.62
CA HIS A 230 14.55 15.88 -21.34
C HIS A 230 15.50 16.25 -20.20
N VAL A 231 16.63 15.56 -20.07
CA VAL A 231 17.62 15.82 -19.00
C VAL A 231 18.16 17.24 -19.07
N ARG A 232 18.43 17.77 -20.28
CA ARG A 232 18.86 19.17 -20.45
C ARG A 232 17.78 20.18 -20.03
N SER A 233 16.51 19.83 -20.08
CA SER A 233 15.40 20.69 -19.65
C SER A 233 15.21 20.74 -18.12
N VAL A 234 15.80 19.79 -17.42
CA VAL A 234 15.75 19.71 -15.94
C VAL A 234 16.89 20.54 -15.34
N PRO A 235 16.64 21.33 -14.29
CA PRO A 235 17.72 22.04 -13.60
C PRO A 235 18.81 21.09 -13.11
N PRO A 236 20.10 21.46 -13.23
CA PRO A 236 21.23 20.60 -12.90
C PRO A 236 21.30 20.31 -11.39
N GLU A 237 21.95 19.20 -11.03
CA GLU A 237 22.16 18.81 -9.62
C GLU A 237 22.94 19.85 -8.82
N SER A 238 23.82 20.60 -9.48
CA SER A 238 24.55 21.71 -8.88
C SER A 238 23.65 22.86 -8.43
N ASN A 239 22.37 22.89 -8.84
CA ASN A 239 21.37 23.85 -8.39
C ASN A 239 20.15 23.14 -7.74
N PRO A 240 20.27 22.62 -6.52
CA PRO A 240 19.22 21.86 -5.85
C PRO A 240 17.93 22.66 -5.65
N SER A 241 18.03 23.97 -5.41
CA SER A 241 16.85 24.83 -5.22
C SER A 241 15.99 24.94 -6.47
N ALA A 242 16.61 25.16 -7.64
CA ALA A 242 15.91 25.19 -8.92
C ALA A 242 15.31 23.82 -9.27
N ARG A 243 16.05 22.74 -8.97
CA ARG A 243 15.59 21.36 -9.20
C ARG A 243 14.35 21.02 -8.37
N LYS A 244 14.33 21.39 -7.08
CA LYS A 244 13.16 21.21 -6.22
C LYS A 244 11.98 22.11 -6.65
N ALA A 245 12.22 23.33 -7.07
CA ALA A 245 11.16 24.22 -7.58
C ALA A 245 10.52 23.64 -8.85
N TRP A 246 11.31 23.12 -9.78
CA TRP A 246 10.85 22.46 -11.00
C TRP A 246 9.99 21.22 -10.69
N LEU A 247 10.42 20.39 -9.74
CA LEU A 247 9.66 19.24 -9.28
C LEU A 247 8.33 19.66 -8.64
N LYS A 248 8.36 20.66 -7.78
CA LYS A 248 7.19 21.19 -7.07
C LYS A 248 6.12 21.69 -8.04
N GLU A 249 6.50 22.44 -9.06
CA GLU A 249 5.58 22.95 -10.08
C GLU A 249 4.83 21.80 -10.78
N ARG A 250 5.55 20.78 -11.24
CA ARG A 250 4.97 19.61 -11.94
C ARG A 250 4.04 18.81 -11.05
N TRP A 251 4.44 18.56 -9.80
CA TRP A 251 3.63 17.77 -8.88
C TRP A 251 2.46 18.54 -8.32
N SER A 252 2.61 19.84 -8.06
CA SER A 252 1.51 20.71 -7.65
C SER A 252 0.40 20.73 -8.70
N SER A 253 0.75 20.90 -9.97
CA SER A 253 -0.21 20.86 -11.08
C SER A 253 -0.98 19.55 -11.13
N ARG A 254 -0.27 18.41 -11.04
CA ARG A 254 -0.87 17.07 -11.09
C ARG A 254 -1.84 16.83 -9.93
N GLN A 255 -1.44 17.16 -8.71
CA GLN A 255 -2.26 16.93 -7.52
C GLN A 255 -3.38 17.93 -7.34
N SER A 256 -3.22 19.16 -7.84
CA SER A 256 -4.30 20.14 -7.90
C SER A 256 -5.38 19.74 -8.91
N ALA A 257 -5.00 19.13 -10.02
CA ALA A 257 -5.97 18.58 -10.97
C ALA A 257 -6.79 17.45 -10.32
N GLU A 258 -6.17 16.60 -9.51
CA GLU A 258 -6.85 15.54 -8.77
C GLU A 258 -7.81 16.10 -7.72
N ALA A 259 -7.37 17.08 -6.93
CA ALA A 259 -8.22 17.78 -5.97
C ALA A 259 -9.43 18.45 -6.64
N ASN A 260 -9.24 19.07 -7.81
CA ASN A 260 -10.32 19.71 -8.54
C ASN A 260 -11.33 18.73 -9.11
N LYS A 261 -10.88 17.57 -9.65
CA LYS A 261 -11.79 16.52 -10.11
C LYS A 261 -12.64 15.93 -8.98
N SER A 262 -12.07 15.86 -7.78
CA SER A 262 -12.70 15.23 -6.61
C SER A 262 -13.28 16.26 -5.62
N ARG A 263 -13.55 17.48 -6.08
CA ARG A 263 -13.97 18.59 -5.22
C ARG A 263 -15.22 18.27 -4.39
N ASP A 264 -16.24 17.72 -5.00
CA ASP A 264 -17.49 17.38 -4.32
C ASP A 264 -17.27 16.28 -3.26
N LEU A 265 -16.41 15.31 -3.57
CA LEU A 265 -16.01 14.26 -2.63
C LEU A 265 -15.23 14.86 -1.44
N LEU A 266 -14.28 15.76 -1.69
CA LEU A 266 -13.56 16.48 -0.64
C LEU A 266 -14.50 17.29 0.26
N VAL A 267 -15.48 17.98 -0.32
CA VAL A 267 -16.49 18.72 0.45
C VAL A 267 -17.32 17.77 1.30
N ARG A 268 -17.74 16.63 0.77
CA ARG A 268 -18.49 15.59 1.51
C ARG A 268 -17.70 15.02 2.69
N LEU A 269 -16.39 14.81 2.52
CA LEU A 269 -15.53 14.19 3.53
C LEU A 269 -15.02 15.18 4.59
N TYR A 270 -14.65 16.41 4.19
CA TYR A 270 -14.02 17.42 5.05
C TYR A 270 -14.94 18.55 5.47
N GLY A 271 -16.19 18.61 4.94
CA GLY A 271 -17.09 19.75 5.08
C GLY A 271 -16.78 20.88 4.11
N GLU A 272 -17.72 21.82 3.99
CA GLU A 272 -17.76 22.85 2.95
C GLU A 272 -16.49 23.73 2.94
N LEU A 273 -16.09 24.27 4.08
CA LEU A 273 -14.96 25.19 4.18
C LEU A 273 -13.63 24.49 3.86
N ARG A 274 -13.34 23.39 4.55
CA ARG A 274 -12.08 22.66 4.37
C ARG A 274 -12.00 21.98 3.01
N GLY A 275 -13.07 21.29 2.59
CA GLY A 275 -13.10 20.58 1.31
C GLY A 275 -12.86 21.52 0.12
N LYS A 276 -13.43 22.74 0.14
CA LYS A 276 -13.15 23.75 -0.89
C LYS A 276 -11.73 24.31 -0.85
N ALA A 277 -11.09 24.33 0.30
CA ALA A 277 -9.74 24.88 0.48
C ALA A 277 -8.62 23.90 0.10
N VAL A 278 -8.91 22.60 -0.05
CA VAL A 278 -7.91 21.58 -0.42
C VAL A 278 -7.29 21.91 -1.77
N LYS A 279 -5.96 21.97 -1.80
CA LYS A 279 -5.16 22.25 -3.00
C LYS A 279 -4.60 20.99 -3.65
N HIS A 280 -4.20 20.02 -2.85
CA HIS A 280 -3.56 18.78 -3.30
C HIS A 280 -4.27 17.58 -2.69
N ALA A 281 -4.60 16.59 -3.50
CA ALA A 281 -5.29 15.38 -3.04
C ALA A 281 -4.72 14.11 -3.66
N GLU A 282 -4.89 13.02 -2.95
CA GLU A 282 -4.76 11.64 -3.44
C GLU A 282 -6.12 10.96 -3.31
N THR A 283 -6.49 10.13 -4.28
CA THR A 283 -7.82 9.54 -4.36
C THR A 283 -7.76 8.05 -4.54
N PHE A 284 -8.77 7.36 -4.00
CA PHE A 284 -8.86 5.91 -3.98
C PHE A 284 -10.28 5.45 -4.29
N GLU A 285 -10.39 4.38 -5.08
CA GLU A 285 -11.64 3.68 -5.40
C GLU A 285 -11.67 2.36 -4.63
N ILE A 286 -12.82 2.00 -4.04
CA ILE A 286 -12.97 0.76 -3.27
C ILE A 286 -13.11 -0.42 -4.22
N CYS A 287 -12.22 -1.41 -4.07
CA CYS A 287 -12.37 -2.70 -4.73
C CYS A 287 -13.49 -3.52 -4.03
N GLU A 288 -14.48 -3.98 -4.79
CA GLU A 288 -15.66 -4.68 -4.26
C GLU A 288 -15.37 -6.08 -3.70
N TYR A 289 -14.16 -6.64 -3.91
CA TYR A 289 -13.83 -8.03 -3.58
C TYR A 289 -13.23 -8.23 -2.18
N GLY A 290 -12.80 -7.15 -1.54
CA GLY A 290 -12.38 -7.14 -0.13
C GLY A 290 -13.52 -6.84 0.83
N ALA A 291 -13.17 -6.37 2.04
CA ALA A 291 -14.14 -5.82 2.96
C ALA A 291 -14.80 -4.56 2.37
N ARG A 292 -16.10 -4.41 2.58
CA ARG A 292 -16.86 -3.22 2.19
C ARG A 292 -17.06 -2.33 3.42
N PRO A 293 -16.26 -1.28 3.60
CA PRO A 293 -16.32 -0.45 4.78
C PRO A 293 -17.56 0.43 4.81
N SER A 294 -18.18 0.57 5.98
CA SER A 294 -19.17 1.62 6.22
C SER A 294 -18.51 3.01 6.23
N GLY A 295 -19.31 4.08 6.21
CA GLY A 295 -18.79 5.45 6.33
C GLY A 295 -17.98 5.67 7.62
N ASP A 296 -18.37 5.06 8.72
CA ASP A 296 -17.64 5.14 10.00
C ASP A 296 -16.32 4.35 9.95
N GLU A 297 -16.31 3.20 9.29
CA GLU A 297 -15.07 2.45 9.06
C GLU A 297 -14.11 3.21 8.16
N ILE A 298 -14.59 3.89 7.11
CA ILE A 298 -13.76 4.77 6.27
C ILE A 298 -13.13 5.87 7.14
N ARG A 299 -13.90 6.52 8.03
CA ARG A 299 -13.35 7.54 8.94
C ARG A 299 -12.30 6.97 9.90
N ARG A 300 -12.50 5.76 10.39
CA ARG A 300 -11.52 5.06 11.24
C ARG A 300 -10.24 4.69 10.46
N LEU A 301 -10.36 4.24 9.22
CA LEU A 301 -9.25 3.83 8.37
C LEU A 301 -8.48 5.05 7.80
N PHE A 302 -9.19 6.15 7.58
CA PHE A 302 -8.65 7.43 7.11
C PHE A 302 -8.93 8.53 8.15
N PRO A 303 -8.23 8.56 9.28
CA PRO A 303 -8.51 9.47 10.40
C PRO A 303 -8.07 10.93 10.09
N PHE A 304 -8.31 11.38 8.87
CA PHE A 304 -7.90 12.69 8.37
C PHE A 304 -9.08 13.63 8.12
N PHE A 305 -10.31 13.10 8.14
CA PHE A 305 -11.51 13.81 7.71
C PHE A 305 -12.19 14.62 8.83
N GLY A 306 -11.95 14.24 10.05
CA GLY A 306 -12.61 14.89 11.19
C GLY A 306 -11.65 15.81 11.93
N GLU A 307 -11.79 17.11 11.80
CA GLU A 307 -11.55 18.09 12.87
C GLU A 307 -11.86 19.47 12.33
#